data_c6b5374880045c2586d0e3d525a47e75
#
_entry.id   c6b5374880045c2586d0e3d525a47e75
#
_cell.length_a   1.000
_cell.length_b   1.000
_cell.length_c   1.000
_cell.angle_alpha   90.00
_cell.angle_beta   90.00
_cell.angle_gamma   90.00
#
_symmetry.space_group_name_H-M   'P 1'
#
loop_
_entity.id
_entity.type
_entity.pdbx_description
1 polymer ?
#
loop_
_entity_poly.entity_id
_entity_poly.type
_entity_poly.pdbx_seq_one_letter_code
_entity_poly.pdbx_strand_id
1 'polypeptide(L)'
;MGARSPLEIRNLNLFYGKEQVLKNINLTIPDKGITVILGPSGCGKSTLLKCFNRIIELEENVRVEGELLVDGEDILHPKTDLIELRKKMGLLLQKPQVLPMSIYENVAFGANLHNRMKKKEMDKLVESELKKVNLWDEVKDRLNAPAYRLSIGQQQRLCLARGLAVEPEIILGDEPTSALDPVSGEHIEKQFLQLKENYTIVLVTHILRQARRLADYVAFIYLGELVEAAPAEEFFSSPKDDRTKKYLSGILAG
;
A
#
# COMPACT_ATOMS: atom_id res chain seq x y z
N MET A 1 9.81 -10.51 -24.02
CA MET A 1 10.33 -9.68 -22.92
C MET A 1 9.54 -10.09 -21.70
N GLY A 2 10.19 -10.68 -20.66
CA GLY A 2 9.50 -10.99 -19.41
C GLY A 2 9.00 -9.71 -18.78
N ALA A 3 7.78 -9.70 -18.24
CA ALA A 3 7.24 -8.56 -17.52
C ALA A 3 8.21 -8.24 -16.36
N ARG A 4 8.59 -6.97 -16.23
CA ARG A 4 9.39 -6.47 -15.10
C ARG A 4 8.55 -6.72 -13.83
N SER A 5 9.17 -7.29 -12.81
CA SER A 5 8.51 -7.44 -11.51
C SER A 5 9.22 -6.54 -10.51
N PRO A 6 8.60 -5.44 -10.09
CA PRO A 6 9.24 -4.51 -9.15
C PRO A 6 9.37 -5.10 -7.74
N LEU A 7 8.56 -6.12 -7.41
CA LEU A 7 8.57 -6.79 -6.10
C LEU A 7 8.51 -8.30 -6.27
N GLU A 8 9.48 -9.01 -5.68
CA GLU A 8 9.50 -10.47 -5.62
C GLU A 8 9.85 -10.94 -4.20
N ILE A 9 9.15 -11.95 -3.73
CA ILE A 9 9.34 -12.56 -2.42
C ILE A 9 9.74 -14.00 -2.63
N ARG A 10 10.82 -14.45 -1.96
CA ARG A 10 11.30 -15.82 -2.01
C ARG A 10 11.50 -16.38 -0.61
N ASN A 11 10.78 -17.44 -0.30
CA ASN A 11 10.87 -18.20 0.95
C ASN A 11 10.80 -17.31 2.21
N LEU A 12 9.98 -16.23 2.18
CA LEU A 12 9.90 -15.28 3.28
C LEU A 12 9.20 -15.92 4.47
N ASN A 13 9.89 -15.89 5.61
CA ASN A 13 9.39 -16.28 6.92
C ASN A 13 9.48 -15.07 7.87
N LEU A 14 8.48 -14.88 8.70
CA LEU A 14 8.50 -13.83 9.71
C LEU A 14 8.03 -14.35 11.04
N PHE A 15 8.74 -13.94 12.09
CA PHE A 15 8.50 -14.34 13.48
C PHE A 15 8.38 -13.11 14.37
N TYR A 16 7.43 -13.14 15.31
CA TYR A 16 7.40 -12.29 16.49
C TYR A 16 7.84 -13.14 17.71
N GLY A 17 9.07 -12.91 18.15
CA GLY A 17 9.69 -13.79 19.15
C GLY A 17 9.74 -15.25 18.66
N LYS A 18 8.91 -16.12 19.27
CA LYS A 18 8.81 -17.55 18.89
C LYS A 18 7.65 -17.86 17.95
N GLU A 19 6.72 -16.93 17.77
CA GLU A 19 5.52 -17.12 16.94
C GLU A 19 5.83 -16.85 15.49
N GLN A 20 5.62 -17.84 14.63
CA GLN A 20 5.76 -17.69 13.19
C GLN A 20 4.46 -17.18 12.58
N VAL A 21 4.47 -15.97 12.03
CA VAL A 21 3.30 -15.30 11.43
C VAL A 21 3.27 -15.45 9.91
N LEU A 22 4.42 -15.40 9.23
CA LEU A 22 4.50 -15.68 7.80
C LEU A 22 5.35 -16.94 7.57
N LYS A 23 4.86 -17.82 6.67
CA LYS A 23 5.41 -19.16 6.49
C LYS A 23 5.71 -19.37 5.00
N ASN A 24 7.00 -19.34 4.66
CA ASN A 24 7.50 -19.66 3.32
C ASN A 24 6.73 -18.95 2.19
N ILE A 25 6.52 -17.65 2.32
CA ILE A 25 5.82 -16.86 1.30
C ILE A 25 6.70 -16.75 0.06
N ASN A 26 6.13 -17.12 -1.09
CA ASN A 26 6.73 -16.97 -2.41
C ASN A 26 5.73 -16.24 -3.29
N LEU A 27 6.00 -14.98 -3.67
CA LEU A 27 5.05 -14.12 -4.38
C LEU A 27 5.80 -13.17 -5.31
N THR A 28 5.31 -13.06 -6.53
CA THR A 28 5.75 -12.06 -7.51
C THR A 28 4.63 -11.07 -7.74
N ILE A 29 4.89 -9.78 -7.51
CA ILE A 29 3.93 -8.70 -7.75
C ILE A 29 4.15 -8.20 -9.18
N PRO A 30 3.11 -8.20 -10.05
CA PRO A 30 3.19 -7.62 -11.39
C PRO A 30 3.51 -6.13 -11.37
N ASP A 31 4.29 -5.68 -12.39
CA ASP A 31 4.55 -4.25 -12.58
C ASP A 31 3.29 -3.55 -13.04
N LYS A 32 3.00 -2.42 -12.41
CA LYS A 32 1.76 -1.62 -12.60
C LYS A 32 0.48 -2.41 -12.31
N GLY A 33 -0.62 -1.70 -12.23
CA GLY A 33 -1.87 -2.32 -11.79
C GLY A 33 -2.00 -2.45 -10.28
N ILE A 34 -3.08 -3.08 -9.84
CA ILE A 34 -3.43 -3.26 -8.43
C ILE A 34 -3.33 -4.74 -8.06
N THR A 35 -2.37 -5.07 -7.20
CA THR A 35 -2.34 -6.37 -6.52
C THR A 35 -3.04 -6.24 -5.18
N VAL A 36 -4.04 -7.09 -4.93
CA VAL A 36 -4.73 -7.16 -3.65
C VAL A 36 -4.25 -8.36 -2.86
N ILE A 37 -3.70 -8.12 -1.67
CA ILE A 37 -3.42 -9.14 -0.66
C ILE A 37 -4.71 -9.35 0.13
N LEU A 38 -5.37 -10.49 -0.09
CA LEU A 38 -6.67 -10.86 0.45
C LEU A 38 -6.52 -11.91 1.54
N GLY A 39 -7.42 -11.92 2.50
CA GLY A 39 -7.49 -12.95 3.54
C GLY A 39 -8.22 -12.48 4.80
N PRO A 40 -8.55 -13.39 5.72
CA PRO A 40 -9.21 -13.06 6.99
C PRO A 40 -8.35 -12.17 7.89
N SER A 41 -8.98 -11.55 8.89
CA SER A 41 -8.26 -10.74 9.86
C SER A 41 -7.22 -11.59 10.63
N GLY A 42 -6.05 -11.01 10.93
CA GLY A 42 -5.00 -11.70 11.68
C GLY A 42 -4.18 -12.74 10.90
N CYS A 43 -4.40 -12.96 9.60
CA CYS A 43 -3.65 -13.97 8.83
C CYS A 43 -2.26 -13.53 8.34
N GLY A 44 -1.78 -12.32 8.68
CA GLY A 44 -0.44 -11.84 8.34
C GLY A 44 -0.35 -10.84 7.18
N LYS A 45 -1.48 -10.35 6.60
CA LYS A 45 -1.50 -9.42 5.44
C LYS A 45 -0.75 -8.11 5.69
N SER A 46 -1.11 -7.40 6.78
CA SER A 46 -0.46 -6.14 7.16
C SER A 46 1.01 -6.34 7.52
N THR A 47 1.34 -7.49 8.13
CA THR A 47 2.71 -7.90 8.42
C THR A 47 3.50 -8.05 7.13
N LEU A 48 2.95 -8.73 6.11
CA LEU A 48 3.59 -8.88 4.80
C LEU A 48 3.76 -7.52 4.11
N LEU A 49 2.72 -6.68 4.13
CA LEU A 49 2.80 -5.33 3.52
C LEU A 49 3.92 -4.49 4.14
N LYS A 50 4.07 -4.54 5.46
CA LYS A 50 5.12 -3.82 6.20
C LYS A 50 6.53 -4.33 5.93
N CYS A 51 6.69 -5.56 5.44
CA CYS A 51 7.99 -6.09 5.02
C CYS A 51 8.52 -5.36 3.78
N PHE A 52 7.67 -4.96 2.83
CA PHE A 52 8.10 -4.35 1.56
C PHE A 52 8.94 -3.08 1.75
N ASN A 53 8.63 -2.26 2.74
CA ASN A 53 9.39 -1.03 3.04
C ASN A 53 10.19 -1.13 4.35
N ARG A 54 10.32 -2.34 4.89
CA ARG A 54 11.04 -2.65 6.13
C ARG A 54 10.58 -1.85 7.35
N ILE A 55 9.34 -1.34 7.35
CA ILE A 55 8.78 -0.67 8.53
C ILE A 55 8.47 -1.69 9.64
N ILE A 56 8.32 -2.96 9.29
CA ILE A 56 8.14 -4.08 10.22
C ILE A 56 9.28 -4.19 11.25
N GLU A 57 10.49 -3.77 10.88
CA GLU A 57 11.67 -3.82 11.76
C GLU A 57 11.63 -2.79 12.90
N LEU A 58 10.64 -1.88 12.91
CA LEU A 58 10.38 -0.98 14.02
C LEU A 58 9.57 -1.65 15.15
N GLU A 59 9.02 -2.83 14.88
CA GLU A 59 8.29 -3.62 15.86
C GLU A 59 9.26 -4.47 16.69
N GLU A 60 8.95 -4.69 17.97
CA GLU A 60 9.83 -5.41 18.87
C GLU A 60 9.86 -6.92 18.57
N ASN A 61 11.03 -7.53 18.74
CA ASN A 61 11.25 -8.98 18.60
C ASN A 61 10.88 -9.56 17.22
N VAL A 62 10.97 -8.76 16.16
CA VAL A 62 10.73 -9.23 14.79
C VAL A 62 12.00 -9.88 14.22
N ARG A 63 11.82 -11.03 13.56
CA ARG A 63 12.84 -11.70 12.76
C ARG A 63 12.27 -12.07 11.41
N VAL A 64 12.94 -11.63 10.35
CA VAL A 64 12.58 -11.89 8.96
C VAL A 64 13.66 -12.74 8.32
N GLU A 65 13.28 -13.79 7.60
CA GLU A 65 14.17 -14.72 6.89
C GLU A 65 13.67 -14.90 5.46
N GLY A 66 14.55 -15.20 4.53
CA GLY A 66 14.26 -15.33 3.11
C GLY A 66 14.80 -14.15 2.31
N GLU A 67 14.24 -13.91 1.13
CA GLU A 67 14.63 -12.80 0.25
C GLU A 67 13.40 -11.95 -0.10
N LEU A 68 13.59 -10.64 -0.12
CA LEU A 68 12.61 -9.70 -0.62
C LEU A 68 13.30 -8.77 -1.61
N LEU A 69 12.97 -8.95 -2.89
CA LEU A 69 13.64 -8.26 -3.98
C LEU A 69 12.81 -7.07 -4.44
N VAL A 70 13.46 -5.91 -4.53
CA VAL A 70 12.92 -4.69 -5.17
C VAL A 70 13.81 -4.36 -6.35
N ASP A 71 13.24 -4.35 -7.55
CA ASP A 71 14.00 -4.18 -8.80
C ASP A 71 15.17 -5.19 -8.96
N GLY A 72 15.02 -6.39 -8.37
CA GLY A 72 16.02 -7.47 -8.39
C GLY A 72 17.11 -7.36 -7.30
N GLU A 73 17.07 -6.34 -6.44
CA GLU A 73 17.98 -6.18 -5.31
C GLU A 73 17.34 -6.65 -4.01
N ASP A 74 18.03 -7.50 -3.24
CA ASP A 74 17.52 -7.95 -1.94
C ASP A 74 17.56 -6.82 -0.92
N ILE A 75 16.39 -6.34 -0.54
CA ILE A 75 16.23 -5.23 0.40
C ILE A 75 16.39 -5.65 1.86
N LEU A 76 16.44 -6.95 2.18
CA LEU A 76 16.72 -7.42 3.55
C LEU A 76 18.21 -7.35 3.89
N HIS A 77 19.04 -7.08 2.89
CA HIS A 77 20.48 -6.92 3.11
C HIS A 77 20.79 -5.77 4.08
N PRO A 78 21.72 -5.95 5.07
CA PRO A 78 22.02 -4.92 6.08
C PRO A 78 22.52 -3.57 5.52
N LYS A 79 23.06 -3.54 4.29
CA LYS A 79 23.57 -2.33 3.64
C LYS A 79 22.51 -1.58 2.81
N THR A 80 21.26 -2.06 2.78
CA THR A 80 20.19 -1.39 2.04
C THR A 80 19.95 0.01 2.59
N ASP A 81 19.92 1.01 1.71
CA ASP A 81 19.54 2.38 2.07
C ASP A 81 18.04 2.44 2.29
N LEU A 82 17.62 2.49 3.56
CA LEU A 82 16.20 2.53 3.94
C LEU A 82 15.52 3.84 3.55
N ILE A 83 16.26 4.94 3.38
CA ILE A 83 15.70 6.22 2.97
C ILE A 83 15.30 6.12 1.49
N GLU A 84 16.22 5.68 0.65
CA GLU A 84 15.92 5.50 -0.78
C GLU A 84 14.87 4.40 -1.02
N LEU A 85 14.90 3.29 -0.28
CA LEU A 85 13.87 2.26 -0.33
C LEU A 85 12.47 2.83 -0.01
N ARG A 86 12.35 3.56 1.11
CA ARG A 86 11.07 4.12 1.56
C ARG A 86 10.57 5.27 0.70
N LYS A 87 11.47 5.97 0.01
CA LYS A 87 11.12 6.97 -0.98
C LYS A 87 10.45 6.35 -2.21
N LYS A 88 10.92 5.17 -2.64
CA LYS A 88 10.28 4.41 -3.73
C LYS A 88 8.88 3.90 -3.38
N MET A 89 8.50 3.86 -2.10
CA MET A 89 7.27 3.21 -1.62
C MET A 89 6.42 4.15 -0.77
N GLY A 90 5.37 4.72 -1.35
CA GLY A 90 4.34 5.45 -0.59
C GLY A 90 3.52 4.47 0.25
N LEU A 91 3.32 4.77 1.54
CA LEU A 91 2.50 3.94 2.44
C LEU A 91 1.27 4.69 2.93
N LEU A 92 0.09 4.10 2.67
CA LEU A 92 -1.17 4.50 3.28
C LEU A 92 -1.56 3.51 4.38
N LEU A 93 -1.79 4.06 5.57
CA LEU A 93 -2.25 3.29 6.72
C LEU A 93 -3.78 3.28 6.79
N GLN A 94 -4.31 2.32 7.53
CA GLN A 94 -5.73 2.16 7.81
C GLN A 94 -6.36 3.44 8.39
N LYS A 95 -5.67 4.10 9.35
CA LYS A 95 -6.04 5.41 9.87
C LYS A 95 -5.10 6.46 9.29
N PRO A 96 -5.61 7.55 8.69
CA PRO A 96 -4.76 8.59 8.15
C PRO A 96 -3.87 9.20 9.23
N GLN A 97 -2.58 9.34 8.92
CA GLN A 97 -1.60 9.96 9.81
C GLN A 97 -1.16 11.30 9.20
N VAL A 98 -1.96 12.35 9.44
CA VAL A 98 -1.56 13.70 9.07
C VAL A 98 -0.53 14.23 10.06
N LEU A 99 0.46 14.96 9.53
CA LEU A 99 1.46 15.62 10.35
C LEU A 99 0.85 16.86 11.05
N PRO A 100 1.32 17.25 12.24
CA PRO A 100 0.81 18.41 12.99
C PRO A 100 1.24 19.74 12.35
N MET A 101 0.91 19.94 11.09
CA MET A 101 1.25 21.09 10.26
C MET A 101 0.10 21.39 9.29
N SER A 102 0.25 22.42 8.46
CA SER A 102 -0.76 22.83 7.49
C SER A 102 -0.98 21.76 6.39
N ILE A 103 -2.05 21.93 5.62
CA ILE A 103 -2.35 21.09 4.44
C ILE A 103 -1.19 21.18 3.43
N TYR A 104 -0.72 22.40 3.14
CA TYR A 104 0.40 22.66 2.26
C TYR A 104 1.68 21.93 2.73
N GLU A 105 2.06 22.15 3.98
CA GLU A 105 3.27 21.56 4.55
C GLU A 105 3.22 20.04 4.60
N ASN A 106 2.04 19.43 4.81
CA ASN A 106 1.89 17.98 4.72
C ASN A 106 2.31 17.45 3.34
N VAL A 107 1.84 18.05 2.24
CA VAL A 107 2.19 17.61 0.89
C VAL A 107 3.65 17.91 0.58
N ALA A 108 4.13 19.12 0.94
CA ALA A 108 5.49 19.56 0.66
C ALA A 108 6.56 18.84 1.51
N PHE A 109 6.17 18.12 2.58
CA PHE A 109 7.09 17.60 3.60
C PHE A 109 8.18 16.72 3.01
N GLY A 110 7.81 15.68 2.28
CA GLY A 110 8.77 14.73 1.69
C GLY A 110 9.66 15.38 0.64
N ALA A 111 9.08 16.20 -0.23
CA ALA A 111 9.83 16.91 -1.27
C ALA A 111 10.85 17.90 -0.68
N ASN A 112 10.52 18.59 0.43
CA ASN A 112 11.45 19.47 1.14
C ASN A 112 12.62 18.73 1.80
N LEU A 113 12.41 17.49 2.25
CA LEU A 113 13.47 16.68 2.87
C LEU A 113 14.50 16.21 1.83
N HIS A 114 14.05 15.89 0.63
CA HIS A 114 14.89 15.25 -0.39
C HIS A 114 15.42 16.24 -1.44
N ASN A 115 14.68 17.30 -1.74
CA ASN A 115 15.02 18.26 -2.79
C ASN A 115 14.84 19.71 -2.29
N ARG A 116 15.88 20.53 -2.47
CA ARG A 116 15.76 22.00 -2.25
C ARG A 116 15.04 22.64 -3.44
N MET A 117 13.71 22.55 -3.47
CA MET A 117 12.89 23.19 -4.50
C MET A 117 12.69 24.66 -4.21
N LYS A 118 12.62 25.49 -5.27
CA LYS A 118 12.18 26.88 -5.13
C LYS A 118 10.68 26.92 -4.77
N LYS A 119 10.27 27.95 -4.04
CA LYS A 119 8.87 28.10 -3.60
C LYS A 119 7.86 27.91 -4.74
N LYS A 120 8.08 28.54 -5.90
CA LYS A 120 7.20 28.43 -7.06
C LYS A 120 7.08 27.01 -7.62
N GLU A 121 8.13 26.22 -7.54
CA GLU A 121 8.14 24.81 -7.95
C GLU A 121 7.37 23.96 -6.96
N MET A 122 7.58 24.21 -5.65
CA MET A 122 6.85 23.56 -4.58
C MET A 122 5.34 23.88 -4.63
N ASP A 123 4.96 25.13 -4.91
CA ASP A 123 3.55 25.52 -5.06
C ASP A 123 2.87 24.72 -6.18
N LYS A 124 3.56 24.54 -7.32
CA LYS A 124 3.07 23.71 -8.44
C LYS A 124 2.97 22.24 -8.09
N LEU A 125 3.96 21.69 -7.36
CA LEU A 125 3.95 20.32 -6.89
C LEU A 125 2.74 20.08 -5.97
N VAL A 126 2.56 20.92 -4.96
CA VAL A 126 1.45 20.81 -4.01
C VAL A 126 0.10 20.87 -4.72
N GLU A 127 -0.09 21.81 -5.65
CA GLU A 127 -1.30 21.91 -6.47
C GLU A 127 -1.51 20.65 -7.29
N SER A 128 -0.47 20.17 -7.98
CA SER A 128 -0.53 18.96 -8.82
C SER A 128 -0.94 17.72 -7.99
N GLU A 129 -0.28 17.49 -6.86
CA GLU A 129 -0.55 16.30 -6.05
C GLU A 129 -1.94 16.35 -5.40
N LEU A 130 -2.39 17.52 -4.95
CA LEU A 130 -3.76 17.68 -4.45
C LEU A 130 -4.82 17.50 -5.55
N LYS A 131 -4.52 17.87 -6.79
CA LYS A 131 -5.39 17.59 -7.95
C LYS A 131 -5.44 16.10 -8.28
N LYS A 132 -4.32 15.39 -8.26
CA LYS A 132 -4.27 13.94 -8.52
C LYS A 132 -5.17 13.15 -7.57
N VAL A 133 -5.35 13.62 -6.34
CA VAL A 133 -6.21 12.97 -5.33
C VAL A 133 -7.59 13.61 -5.20
N ASN A 134 -8.00 14.49 -6.13
CA ASN A 134 -9.28 15.21 -6.12
C ASN A 134 -9.56 15.93 -4.79
N LEU A 135 -8.52 16.54 -4.19
CA LEU A 135 -8.65 17.31 -2.94
C LEU A 135 -8.47 18.81 -3.16
N TRP A 136 -7.86 19.23 -4.28
CA TRP A 136 -7.50 20.62 -4.56
C TRP A 136 -8.67 21.59 -4.39
N ASP A 137 -9.80 21.34 -5.07
CA ASP A 137 -10.93 22.27 -5.04
C ASP A 137 -11.60 22.43 -3.67
N GLU A 138 -11.42 21.45 -2.80
CA GLU A 138 -11.93 21.51 -1.42
C GLU A 138 -11.03 22.30 -0.48
N VAL A 139 -9.72 22.46 -0.81
CA VAL A 139 -8.74 23.01 0.13
C VAL A 139 -7.91 24.19 -0.39
N LYS A 140 -7.98 24.52 -1.68
CA LYS A 140 -7.15 25.57 -2.32
C LYS A 140 -7.19 26.92 -1.61
N ASP A 141 -8.33 27.31 -1.04
CA ASP A 141 -8.51 28.58 -0.35
C ASP A 141 -8.09 28.54 1.13
N ARG A 142 -7.64 27.36 1.63
CA ARG A 142 -7.26 27.16 3.03
C ARG A 142 -6.02 26.26 3.21
N LEU A 143 -5.07 26.31 2.27
CA LEU A 143 -3.86 25.47 2.30
C LEU A 143 -3.02 25.65 3.58
N ASN A 144 -3.07 26.83 4.20
CA ASN A 144 -2.37 27.13 5.46
C ASN A 144 -3.14 26.66 6.71
N ALA A 145 -4.36 26.11 6.56
CA ALA A 145 -5.11 25.58 7.69
C ALA A 145 -4.48 24.27 8.20
N PRO A 146 -4.58 24.00 9.52
CA PRO A 146 -4.08 22.75 10.10
C PRO A 146 -4.75 21.52 9.49
N ALA A 147 -3.93 20.53 9.07
CA ALA A 147 -4.41 19.33 8.38
C ALA A 147 -5.37 18.46 9.22
N TYR A 148 -5.24 18.47 10.55
CA TYR A 148 -6.13 17.73 11.46
C TYR A 148 -7.60 18.21 11.44
N ARG A 149 -7.88 19.41 10.87
CA ARG A 149 -9.25 19.93 10.70
C ARG A 149 -9.98 19.36 9.51
N LEU A 150 -9.31 18.59 8.67
CA LEU A 150 -9.91 17.90 7.54
C LEU A 150 -10.77 16.73 8.03
N SER A 151 -11.81 16.35 7.27
CA SER A 151 -12.52 15.08 7.50
C SER A 151 -11.59 13.88 7.32
N ILE A 152 -11.94 12.73 7.87
CA ILE A 152 -11.11 11.51 7.78
C ILE A 152 -10.81 11.15 6.31
N GLY A 153 -11.82 11.23 5.41
CA GLY A 153 -11.63 10.99 3.98
C GLY A 153 -10.73 12.03 3.30
N GLN A 154 -10.81 13.31 3.69
CA GLN A 154 -9.89 14.36 3.22
C GLN A 154 -8.47 14.12 3.74
N GLN A 155 -8.32 13.70 5.00
CA GLN A 155 -7.02 13.35 5.59
C GLN A 155 -6.38 12.17 4.85
N GLN A 156 -7.16 11.15 4.49
CA GLN A 156 -6.65 10.01 3.74
C GLN A 156 -6.16 10.41 2.35
N ARG A 157 -6.93 11.25 1.64
CA ARG A 157 -6.49 11.83 0.35
C ARG A 157 -5.26 12.72 0.51
N LEU A 158 -5.15 13.49 1.60
CA LEU A 158 -3.95 14.28 1.89
C LEU A 158 -2.72 13.39 2.14
N CYS A 159 -2.87 12.28 2.87
CA CYS A 159 -1.80 11.30 3.07
C CYS A 159 -1.35 10.67 1.74
N LEU A 160 -2.30 10.39 0.83
CA LEU A 160 -1.98 9.91 -0.52
C LEU A 160 -1.20 10.98 -1.31
N ALA A 161 -1.68 12.24 -1.35
CA ALA A 161 -0.99 13.34 -2.02
C ALA A 161 0.44 13.54 -1.48
N ARG A 162 0.62 13.46 -0.15
CA ARG A 162 1.95 13.52 0.49
C ARG A 162 2.85 12.38 0.02
N GLY A 163 2.32 11.17 -0.08
CA GLY A 163 3.07 10.01 -0.58
C GLY A 163 3.47 10.15 -2.03
N LEU A 164 2.59 10.70 -2.88
CA LEU A 164 2.85 10.92 -4.31
C LEU A 164 3.87 12.05 -4.57
N ALA A 165 3.97 13.03 -3.66
CA ALA A 165 4.87 14.18 -3.81
C ALA A 165 6.37 13.84 -3.83
N VAL A 166 6.76 12.63 -3.43
CA VAL A 166 8.13 12.11 -3.51
C VAL A 166 8.36 11.22 -4.74
N GLU A 167 7.38 11.17 -5.66
CA GLU A 167 7.43 10.38 -6.89
C GLU A 167 7.75 8.90 -6.65
N PRO A 168 6.98 8.19 -5.83
CA PRO A 168 7.20 6.78 -5.57
C PRO A 168 6.98 5.94 -6.84
N GLU A 169 7.55 4.74 -6.88
CA GLU A 169 7.25 3.73 -7.92
C GLU A 169 6.12 2.79 -7.48
N ILE A 170 5.98 2.60 -6.17
CA ILE A 170 5.06 1.64 -5.55
C ILE A 170 4.19 2.35 -4.50
N ILE A 171 2.91 2.02 -4.47
CA ILE A 171 1.97 2.48 -3.45
C ILE A 171 1.51 1.27 -2.63
N LEU A 172 1.76 1.31 -1.34
CA LEU A 172 1.32 0.31 -0.37
C LEU A 172 0.11 0.84 0.40
N GLY A 173 -0.96 0.05 0.50
CA GLY A 173 -2.15 0.44 1.25
C GLY A 173 -2.60 -0.65 2.22
N ASP A 174 -2.54 -0.35 3.51
CA ASP A 174 -3.02 -1.23 4.57
C ASP A 174 -4.47 -0.88 4.92
N GLU A 175 -5.43 -1.58 4.34
CA GLU A 175 -6.87 -1.35 4.49
C GLU A 175 -7.28 0.14 4.38
N PRO A 176 -6.85 0.89 3.35
CA PRO A 176 -6.86 2.35 3.32
C PRO A 176 -8.26 2.99 3.31
N THR A 177 -9.31 2.19 3.19
CA THR A 177 -10.70 2.64 3.17
C THR A 177 -11.52 2.17 4.36
N SER A 178 -10.99 1.32 5.22
CA SER A 178 -11.78 0.68 6.29
C SER A 178 -12.26 1.66 7.38
N ALA A 179 -11.58 2.79 7.57
CA ALA A 179 -11.97 3.84 8.51
C ALA A 179 -12.87 4.93 7.89
N LEU A 180 -13.24 4.78 6.61
CA LEU A 180 -13.97 5.79 5.85
C LEU A 180 -15.45 5.44 5.75
N ASP A 181 -16.28 6.49 5.62
CA ASP A 181 -17.64 6.32 5.15
C ASP A 181 -17.68 5.80 3.69
N PRO A 182 -18.79 5.20 3.24
CA PRO A 182 -18.85 4.58 1.91
C PRO A 182 -18.52 5.52 0.76
N VAL A 183 -18.92 6.78 0.82
CA VAL A 183 -18.68 7.77 -0.24
C VAL A 183 -17.20 8.14 -0.30
N SER A 184 -16.60 8.41 0.85
CA SER A 184 -15.15 8.69 0.95
C SER A 184 -14.32 7.48 0.52
N GLY A 185 -14.76 6.26 0.87
CA GLY A 185 -14.13 5.03 0.44
C GLY A 185 -14.12 4.87 -1.09
N GLU A 186 -15.27 5.11 -1.74
CA GLU A 186 -15.36 5.09 -3.21
C GLU A 186 -14.45 6.13 -3.89
N HIS A 187 -14.29 7.29 -3.28
CA HIS A 187 -13.35 8.30 -3.82
C HIS A 187 -11.91 7.77 -3.82
N ILE A 188 -11.45 7.17 -2.73
CA ILE A 188 -10.11 6.56 -2.64
C ILE A 188 -9.96 5.39 -3.64
N GLU A 189 -10.96 4.53 -3.76
CA GLU A 189 -10.94 3.44 -4.74
C GLU A 189 -10.80 3.96 -6.17
N LYS A 190 -11.55 5.00 -6.55
CA LYS A 190 -11.43 5.66 -7.86
C LYS A 190 -10.04 6.25 -8.09
N GLN A 191 -9.40 6.79 -7.04
CA GLN A 191 -8.02 7.27 -7.13
C GLN A 191 -7.05 6.12 -7.45
N PHE A 192 -7.16 4.98 -6.76
CA PHE A 192 -6.31 3.83 -7.07
C PHE A 192 -6.50 3.33 -8.51
N LEU A 193 -7.74 3.28 -9.01
CA LEU A 193 -8.02 2.90 -10.40
C LEU A 193 -7.42 3.87 -11.42
N GLN A 194 -7.29 5.16 -11.10
CA GLN A 194 -6.62 6.14 -11.96
C GLN A 194 -5.09 6.04 -11.86
N LEU A 195 -4.57 5.77 -10.67
CA LEU A 195 -3.13 5.70 -10.41
C LEU A 195 -2.49 4.41 -10.94
N LYS A 196 -3.22 3.31 -11.05
CA LYS A 196 -2.70 1.99 -11.44
C LYS A 196 -2.00 1.95 -12.79
N GLU A 197 -2.32 2.87 -13.70
CA GLU A 197 -1.69 2.96 -15.02
C GLU A 197 -0.21 3.38 -14.93
N ASN A 198 0.16 4.10 -13.86
CA ASN A 198 1.48 4.65 -13.69
C ASN A 198 2.25 4.04 -12.51
N TYR A 199 1.56 3.45 -11.54
CA TYR A 199 2.12 2.95 -10.30
C TYR A 199 1.84 1.46 -10.11
N THR A 200 2.76 0.76 -9.47
CA THR A 200 2.48 -0.56 -8.88
C THR A 200 1.79 -0.34 -7.54
N ILE A 201 0.58 -0.87 -7.37
CA ILE A 201 -0.22 -0.67 -6.17
C ILE A 201 -0.43 -2.00 -5.47
N VAL A 202 -0.08 -2.08 -4.18
CA VAL A 202 -0.33 -3.27 -3.35
C VAL A 202 -1.28 -2.88 -2.23
N LEU A 203 -2.49 -3.44 -2.24
CA LEU A 203 -3.52 -3.16 -1.24
C LEU A 203 -3.79 -4.40 -0.39
N VAL A 204 -3.87 -4.19 0.91
CA VAL A 204 -4.40 -5.19 1.84
C VAL A 204 -5.87 -4.92 2.09
N THR A 205 -6.70 -5.93 2.00
CA THR A 205 -8.10 -5.87 2.43
C THR A 205 -8.63 -7.24 2.84
N HIS A 206 -9.67 -7.27 3.67
CA HIS A 206 -10.46 -8.45 3.96
C HIS A 206 -11.85 -8.39 3.29
N ILE A 207 -12.14 -7.32 2.53
CA ILE A 207 -13.45 -7.07 1.91
C ILE A 207 -13.45 -7.62 0.49
N LEU A 208 -14.09 -8.78 0.27
CA LEU A 208 -14.19 -9.45 -1.04
C LEU A 208 -14.76 -8.55 -2.14
N ARG A 209 -15.79 -7.76 -1.84
CA ARG A 209 -16.39 -6.85 -2.81
C ARG A 209 -15.41 -5.78 -3.30
N GLN A 210 -14.58 -5.26 -2.41
CA GLN A 210 -13.54 -4.31 -2.74
C GLN A 210 -12.46 -4.96 -3.60
N ALA A 211 -11.96 -6.14 -3.21
CA ALA A 211 -10.99 -6.89 -3.98
C ALA A 211 -11.47 -7.15 -5.42
N ARG A 212 -12.74 -7.55 -5.60
CA ARG A 212 -13.34 -7.76 -6.94
C ARG A 212 -13.40 -6.51 -7.82
N ARG A 213 -13.54 -5.32 -7.21
CA ARG A 213 -13.61 -4.04 -7.96
C ARG A 213 -12.24 -3.51 -8.34
N LEU A 214 -11.25 -3.73 -7.49
CA LEU A 214 -9.96 -3.05 -7.60
C LEU A 214 -8.86 -3.92 -8.21
N ALA A 215 -8.85 -5.23 -7.91
CA ALA A 215 -7.71 -6.07 -8.22
C ALA A 215 -7.55 -6.34 -9.72
N ASP A 216 -6.32 -6.20 -10.20
CA ASP A 216 -5.84 -6.81 -11.44
C ASP A 216 -5.19 -8.18 -11.12
N TYR A 217 -4.59 -8.31 -9.93
CA TYR A 217 -3.98 -9.53 -9.41
C TYR A 217 -4.36 -9.74 -7.95
N VAL A 218 -4.54 -10.98 -7.51
CA VAL A 218 -4.90 -11.31 -6.12
C VAL A 218 -3.90 -12.29 -5.54
N ALA A 219 -3.44 -12.02 -4.32
CA ALA A 219 -2.66 -12.93 -3.49
C ALA A 219 -3.47 -13.26 -2.23
N PHE A 220 -3.92 -14.50 -2.08
CA PHE A 220 -4.72 -14.93 -0.93
C PHE A 220 -3.83 -15.53 0.15
N ILE A 221 -3.87 -14.93 1.34
CA ILE A 221 -3.13 -15.38 2.53
C ILE A 221 -4.11 -15.95 3.56
N TYR A 222 -3.77 -17.13 4.06
CA TYR A 222 -4.51 -17.80 5.12
C TYR A 222 -3.55 -18.46 6.11
N LEU A 223 -3.71 -18.18 7.40
CA LEU A 223 -2.88 -18.71 8.50
C LEU A 223 -1.36 -18.55 8.27
N GLY A 224 -0.97 -17.42 7.69
CA GLY A 224 0.43 -17.09 7.42
C GLY A 224 1.00 -17.71 6.14
N GLU A 225 0.23 -18.43 5.36
CA GLU A 225 0.64 -19.06 4.11
C GLU A 225 0.04 -18.35 2.89
N LEU A 226 0.79 -18.22 1.80
CA LEU A 226 0.24 -17.87 0.50
C LEU A 226 -0.47 -19.11 -0.07
N VAL A 227 -1.79 -19.05 -0.11
CA VAL A 227 -2.62 -20.17 -0.57
C VAL A 227 -2.74 -20.18 -2.09
N GLU A 228 -3.01 -19.02 -2.68
CA GLU A 228 -3.20 -18.87 -4.12
C GLU A 228 -2.85 -17.45 -4.55
N ALA A 229 -2.22 -17.30 -5.72
CA ALA A 229 -1.98 -16.03 -6.35
C ALA A 229 -2.26 -16.15 -7.85
N ALA A 230 -3.12 -15.27 -8.38
CA ALA A 230 -3.55 -15.34 -9.78
C ALA A 230 -4.08 -13.97 -10.26
N PRO A 231 -4.20 -13.76 -11.60
CA PRO A 231 -5.00 -12.66 -12.14
C PRO A 231 -6.41 -12.66 -11.55
N ALA A 232 -6.96 -11.47 -11.29
CA ALA A 232 -8.22 -11.34 -10.56
C ALA A 232 -9.38 -12.09 -11.21
N GLU A 233 -9.47 -12.06 -12.54
CA GLU A 233 -10.49 -12.80 -13.28
C GLU A 233 -10.43 -14.32 -12.98
N GLU A 234 -9.23 -14.92 -13.07
CA GLU A 234 -9.02 -16.34 -12.79
C GLU A 234 -9.30 -16.66 -11.31
N PHE A 235 -8.75 -15.87 -10.40
CA PHE A 235 -8.93 -16.04 -8.95
C PHE A 235 -10.39 -16.07 -8.52
N PHE A 236 -11.22 -15.17 -9.05
CA PHE A 236 -12.62 -15.05 -8.65
C PHE A 236 -13.58 -15.95 -9.43
N SER A 237 -13.24 -16.38 -10.65
CA SER A 237 -14.13 -17.23 -11.46
C SER A 237 -13.80 -18.72 -11.36
N SER A 238 -12.54 -19.06 -11.20
CA SER A 238 -12.05 -20.45 -11.23
C SER A 238 -10.90 -20.67 -10.23
N PRO A 239 -11.14 -20.46 -8.91
CA PRO A 239 -10.13 -20.68 -7.88
C PRO A 239 -9.66 -22.13 -7.86
N LYS A 240 -8.35 -22.34 -7.72
CA LYS A 240 -7.73 -23.67 -7.77
C LYS A 240 -7.71 -24.37 -6.41
N ASP A 241 -7.32 -23.62 -5.35
CA ASP A 241 -7.22 -24.18 -4.00
C ASP A 241 -8.60 -24.23 -3.31
N ASP A 242 -8.88 -25.32 -2.60
CA ASP A 242 -10.16 -25.50 -1.90
C ASP A 242 -10.35 -24.51 -0.75
N ARG A 243 -9.27 -24.03 -0.13
CA ARG A 243 -9.32 -22.96 0.88
C ARG A 243 -9.79 -21.64 0.27
N THR A 244 -9.34 -21.33 -0.95
CA THR A 244 -9.80 -20.16 -1.72
C THR A 244 -11.28 -20.28 -2.03
N LYS A 245 -11.76 -21.45 -2.52
CA LYS A 245 -13.19 -21.68 -2.79
C LYS A 245 -14.05 -21.48 -1.54
N LYS A 246 -13.62 -22.04 -0.41
CA LYS A 246 -14.32 -21.89 0.88
C LYS A 246 -14.34 -20.44 1.36
N TYR A 247 -13.25 -19.71 1.18
CA TYR A 247 -13.17 -18.29 1.54
C TYR A 247 -14.11 -17.44 0.67
N LEU A 248 -14.10 -17.66 -0.65
CA LEU A 248 -14.96 -16.93 -1.59
C LEU A 248 -16.45 -17.23 -1.41
N SER A 249 -16.81 -18.42 -0.91
CA SER A 249 -18.18 -18.79 -0.57
C SER A 249 -18.65 -18.34 0.81
N GLY A 250 -17.78 -17.67 1.59
CA GLY A 250 -18.09 -17.20 2.94
C GLY A 250 -18.04 -18.28 4.04
N ILE A 251 -17.57 -19.49 3.72
CA ILE A 251 -17.46 -20.60 4.70
C ILE A 251 -16.23 -20.43 5.60
N LEU A 252 -15.14 -19.87 5.08
CA LEU A 252 -13.96 -19.47 5.85
C LEU A 252 -14.08 -17.98 6.21
N ALA A 253 -14.94 -17.64 7.14
CA ALA A 253 -14.89 -16.35 7.83
C ALA A 253 -13.83 -16.47 8.94
N GLY A 254 -12.92 -15.47 9.04
CA GLY A 254 -11.95 -15.37 10.12
C GLY A 254 -12.60 -15.03 11.44
#